data_66ed6f828f33f3045dd15a888c39cc54
#
_entry.id   66ed6f828f33f3045dd15a888c39cc54
#
_cell.length_a   1.000
_cell.length_b   1.000
_cell.length_c   1.000
_cell.angle_alpha   90.00
_cell.angle_beta   90.00
_cell.angle_gamma   90.00
#
_symmetry.space_group_name_H-M   'P 1'
#
loop_
_entity.id
_entity.type
_entity.pdbx_description
1 polymer ?
#
loop_
_entity_poly.entity_id
_entity_poly.type
_entity_poly.pdbx_seq_one_letter_code
_entity_poly.pdbx_strand_id
1 'polypeptide(L)'
;MSKVICSPGCYIQGNGELKKLAEYCAMAGAKKAYLLVDKFIYDTYKSEIESSFKTDCFKYTMEIFGGECSEHEIHKHQNALGQSDIVIGIGGGKTLDTAKAVSFYSNIPVIIVPTAAST
;
A
#
# COMPACT_ATOMS: atom_id res chain seq x y z
N MET A 1 -7.33 -7.63 -17.23
CA MET A 1 -7.59 -8.66 -16.22
C MET A 1 -6.75 -8.44 -14.96
N SER A 2 -7.37 -8.55 -13.82
CA SER A 2 -6.66 -8.39 -12.56
C SER A 2 -5.94 -9.65 -12.16
N LYS A 3 -4.86 -9.49 -11.42
CA LYS A 3 -4.12 -10.62 -10.88
C LYS A 3 -3.75 -10.33 -9.43
N VAL A 4 -4.12 -11.22 -8.53
CA VAL A 4 -3.82 -11.10 -7.11
C VAL A 4 -3.02 -12.32 -6.65
N ILE A 5 -1.87 -12.08 -6.06
CA ILE A 5 -1.01 -13.13 -5.52
C ILE A 5 -0.74 -12.83 -4.05
N CYS A 6 -1.11 -13.74 -3.17
CA CYS A 6 -0.93 -13.58 -1.73
C CYS A 6 -0.10 -14.72 -1.17
N SER A 7 1.09 -14.44 -0.62
CA SER A 7 1.90 -15.42 0.10
C SER A 7 3.32 -14.91 0.34
N PRO A 8 3.70 -14.48 1.49
CA PRO A 8 2.99 -13.97 2.65
C PRO A 8 2.39 -12.59 2.44
N GLY A 9 2.60 -12.00 1.28
CA GLY A 9 2.00 -10.74 0.89
C GLY A 9 1.06 -10.93 -0.28
N CYS A 10 0.43 -9.86 -0.73
CA CYS A 10 -0.43 -9.86 -1.90
C CYS A 10 0.18 -8.98 -2.98
N TYR A 11 0.10 -9.45 -4.22
CA TYR A 11 0.59 -8.74 -5.39
C TYR A 11 -0.60 -8.52 -6.32
N ILE A 12 -0.90 -7.26 -6.62
CA ILE A 12 -2.07 -6.88 -7.39
C ILE A 12 -1.65 -6.17 -8.68
N GLN A 13 -2.17 -6.63 -9.80
CA GLN A 13 -1.94 -6.02 -11.11
C GLN A 13 -3.26 -5.86 -11.85
N GLY A 14 -3.35 -4.82 -12.65
CA GLY A 14 -4.49 -4.61 -13.52
C GLY A 14 -5.12 -3.24 -13.34
N ASN A 15 -5.83 -2.82 -14.37
CA ASN A 15 -6.53 -1.54 -14.36
C ASN A 15 -7.75 -1.62 -13.44
N GLY A 16 -8.01 -0.53 -12.73
CA GLY A 16 -9.18 -0.44 -11.87
C GLY A 16 -9.03 -1.09 -10.51
N GLU A 17 -7.87 -1.71 -10.22
CA GLU A 17 -7.67 -2.38 -8.95
C GLU A 17 -7.56 -1.41 -7.78
N LEU A 18 -7.19 -0.14 -8.05
CA LEU A 18 -7.13 0.87 -6.99
C LEU A 18 -8.50 1.09 -6.33
N LYS A 19 -9.58 0.82 -7.04
CA LYS A 19 -10.92 0.96 -6.49
C LYS A 19 -11.33 -0.20 -5.59
N LYS A 20 -10.51 -1.26 -5.54
CA LYS A 20 -10.80 -2.48 -4.78
C LYS A 20 -9.84 -2.71 -3.62
N LEU A 21 -8.98 -1.74 -3.30
CA LEU A 21 -7.95 -1.92 -2.27
C LEU A 21 -8.54 -2.29 -0.91
N ALA A 22 -9.61 -1.61 -0.48
CA ALA A 22 -10.23 -1.91 0.80
C ALA A 22 -10.80 -3.32 0.83
N GLU A 23 -11.34 -3.77 -0.30
CA GLU A 23 -11.86 -5.13 -0.44
C GLU A 23 -10.75 -6.16 -0.25
N TYR A 24 -9.59 -5.94 -0.88
CA TYR A 24 -8.45 -6.83 -0.71
C TYR A 24 -7.93 -6.85 0.74
N CYS A 25 -7.93 -5.70 1.40
CA CYS A 25 -7.55 -5.63 2.81
C CYS A 25 -8.51 -6.44 3.68
N ALA A 26 -9.80 -6.32 3.43
CA ALA A 26 -10.80 -7.08 4.16
C ALA A 26 -10.64 -8.59 3.93
N MET A 27 -10.35 -8.99 2.69
CA MET A 27 -10.10 -10.39 2.36
C MET A 27 -8.88 -10.95 3.10
N ALA A 28 -7.90 -10.09 3.37
CA ALA A 28 -6.70 -10.47 4.13
C ALA A 28 -6.92 -10.45 5.64
N GLY A 29 -8.14 -10.09 6.09
CA GLY A 29 -8.46 -10.03 7.51
C GLY A 29 -8.01 -8.76 8.20
N ALA A 30 -7.60 -7.75 7.46
CA ALA A 30 -7.11 -6.50 8.03
C ALA A 30 -8.28 -5.58 8.45
N LYS A 31 -8.01 -4.70 9.39
CA LYS A 31 -8.99 -3.73 9.90
C LYS A 31 -8.56 -2.29 9.65
N LYS A 32 -7.28 -2.04 9.52
CA LYS A 32 -6.75 -0.72 9.24
C LYS A 32 -5.54 -0.83 8.33
N ALA A 33 -5.54 -0.07 7.25
CA ALA A 33 -4.47 -0.09 6.25
C ALA A 33 -3.54 1.11 6.36
N TYR A 34 -2.26 0.88 6.12
CA TYR A 34 -1.28 1.94 5.96
C TYR A 34 -0.83 1.94 4.51
N LEU A 35 -1.13 3.00 3.78
CA LEU A 35 -0.80 3.13 2.37
C LEU A 35 0.47 3.94 2.20
N LEU A 36 1.46 3.34 1.55
CA LEU A 36 2.70 4.01 1.17
C LEU A 36 2.69 4.19 -0.33
N VAL A 37 2.56 5.43 -0.79
CA VAL A 37 2.39 5.72 -2.22
C VAL A 37 3.46 6.70 -2.69
N ASP A 38 3.91 6.57 -3.95
CA ASP A 38 4.82 7.56 -4.47
C ASP A 38 4.04 8.85 -4.80
N LYS A 39 4.79 9.94 -4.94
CA LYS A 39 4.18 11.26 -5.11
C LYS A 39 3.32 11.35 -6.37
N PHE A 40 3.77 10.73 -7.46
CA PHE A 40 3.00 10.75 -8.71
C PHE A 40 1.63 10.08 -8.54
N ILE A 41 1.61 8.92 -7.89
CA ILE A 41 0.38 8.19 -7.65
C ILE A 41 -0.51 8.97 -6.69
N TYR A 42 0.07 9.54 -5.66
CA TYR A 42 -0.68 10.37 -4.71
C TYR A 42 -1.38 11.51 -5.43
N ASP A 43 -0.62 12.27 -6.26
CA ASP A 43 -1.17 13.43 -6.93
C ASP A 43 -2.22 13.07 -7.99
N THR A 44 -2.07 11.91 -8.63
CA THR A 44 -2.92 11.53 -9.76
C THR A 44 -4.13 10.70 -9.33
N TYR A 45 -3.95 9.77 -8.40
CA TYR A 45 -4.96 8.75 -8.08
C TYR A 45 -5.47 8.80 -6.66
N LYS A 46 -5.15 9.84 -5.90
CA LYS A 46 -5.58 9.95 -4.50
C LYS A 46 -7.08 9.73 -4.34
N SER A 47 -7.88 10.36 -5.17
CA SER A 47 -9.34 10.27 -5.08
C SER A 47 -9.85 8.85 -5.27
N GLU A 48 -9.29 8.12 -6.24
CA GLU A 48 -9.69 6.73 -6.48
C GLU A 48 -9.35 5.84 -5.29
N ILE A 49 -8.15 6.03 -4.76
CA ILE A 49 -7.69 5.24 -3.61
C ILE A 49 -8.56 5.50 -2.40
N GLU A 50 -8.79 6.77 -2.08
CA GLU A 50 -9.61 7.15 -0.94
C GLU A 50 -11.05 6.68 -1.10
N SER A 51 -11.57 6.72 -2.32
CA SER A 51 -12.92 6.27 -2.60
C SER A 51 -13.13 4.80 -2.22
N SER A 52 -12.13 3.96 -2.48
CA SER A 52 -12.20 2.55 -2.11
C SER A 52 -12.43 2.38 -0.60
N PHE A 53 -11.65 3.09 0.21
CA PHE A 53 -11.73 2.95 1.66
C PHE A 53 -12.99 3.61 2.24
N LYS A 54 -13.40 4.74 1.68
CA LYS A 54 -14.61 5.42 2.14
C LYS A 54 -15.87 4.61 1.84
N THR A 55 -15.94 4.02 0.65
CA THR A 55 -17.10 3.23 0.24
C THR A 55 -17.31 2.05 1.18
N ASP A 56 -16.23 1.39 1.58
CA ASP A 56 -16.30 0.22 2.47
C ASP A 56 -16.20 0.60 3.95
N CYS A 57 -16.16 1.88 4.27
CA CYS A 57 -15.98 2.36 5.64
C CYS A 57 -14.74 1.77 6.31
N PHE A 58 -13.67 1.58 5.54
CA PHE A 58 -12.45 0.94 6.00
C PHE A 58 -11.46 1.99 6.48
N LYS A 59 -10.85 1.76 7.65
CA LYS A 59 -9.89 2.71 8.22
C LYS A 59 -8.57 2.65 7.49
N TYR A 60 -7.97 3.80 7.23
CA TYR A 60 -6.69 3.87 6.52
C TYR A 60 -5.92 5.14 6.87
N THR A 61 -4.61 5.07 6.65
CA THR A 61 -3.70 6.22 6.65
C THR A 61 -2.93 6.16 5.34
N MET A 62 -2.77 7.29 4.66
CA MET A 62 -2.02 7.35 3.41
C MET A 62 -0.87 8.32 3.53
N GLU A 63 0.36 7.85 3.25
CA GLU A 63 1.57 8.66 3.34
C GLU A 63 2.35 8.60 2.04
N ILE A 64 3.02 9.70 1.71
CA ILE A 64 3.83 9.78 0.50
C ILE A 64 5.23 9.22 0.78
N PHE A 65 5.71 8.38 -0.15
CA PHE A 65 7.07 7.87 -0.10
C PHE A 65 8.07 9.01 -0.33
N GLY A 66 9.14 9.05 0.49
CA GLY A 66 10.12 10.13 0.48
C GLY A 66 11.17 10.08 -0.63
N GLY A 67 11.12 9.07 -1.50
CA GLY A 67 11.99 9.02 -2.68
C GLY A 67 13.14 8.03 -2.61
N GLU A 68 13.58 7.63 -1.43
CA GLU A 68 14.67 6.67 -1.26
C GLU A 68 14.31 5.59 -0.26
N CYS A 69 14.64 4.34 -0.62
CA CYS A 69 14.47 3.20 0.30
C CYS A 69 15.68 3.16 1.22
N SER A 70 15.59 3.84 2.36
CA SER A 70 16.65 3.93 3.34
C SER A 70 16.15 3.48 4.70
N GLU A 71 17.07 3.20 5.62
CA GLU A 71 16.69 2.84 6.98
C GLU A 71 15.85 3.96 7.62
N HIS A 72 16.25 5.21 7.37
CA HIS A 72 15.53 6.36 7.89
C HIS A 72 14.07 6.36 7.40
N GLU A 73 13.88 6.14 6.10
CA GLU A 73 12.54 6.12 5.51
C GLU A 73 11.72 4.95 6.03
N ILE A 74 12.33 3.78 6.15
CA ILE A 74 11.65 2.59 6.69
C ILE A 74 11.19 2.85 8.11
N HIS A 75 12.08 3.36 8.97
CA HIS A 75 11.73 3.65 10.37
C HIS A 75 10.67 4.73 10.50
N LYS A 76 10.73 5.75 9.63
CA LYS A 76 9.72 6.80 9.59
C LYS A 76 8.33 6.21 9.39
N HIS A 77 8.18 5.30 8.43
CA HIS A 77 6.88 4.68 8.16
C HIS A 77 6.49 3.65 9.19
N GLN A 78 7.46 2.91 9.76
CA GLN A 78 7.16 2.01 10.88
C GLN A 78 6.55 2.79 12.05
N ASN A 79 7.13 3.93 12.38
CA ASN A 79 6.63 4.76 13.47
C ASN A 79 5.26 5.34 13.17
N ALA A 80 4.94 5.55 11.91
CA ALA A 80 3.66 6.11 11.49
C ALA A 80 2.54 5.07 11.38
N LEU A 81 2.88 3.77 11.42
CA LEU A 81 1.88 2.69 11.28
C LEU A 81 0.76 2.78 12.32
N GLY A 82 1.11 3.14 13.56
CA GLY A 82 0.11 3.14 14.62
C GLY A 82 -0.51 1.75 14.80
N GLN A 83 -1.82 1.68 14.69
CA GLN A 83 -2.56 0.43 14.83
C GLN A 83 -2.85 -0.24 13.48
N SER A 84 -2.16 0.17 12.41
CA SER A 84 -2.36 -0.44 11.10
C SER A 84 -1.89 -1.90 11.13
N ASP A 85 -2.67 -2.78 10.51
CA ASP A 85 -2.39 -4.20 10.50
C ASP A 85 -2.11 -4.75 9.10
N ILE A 86 -2.01 -3.88 8.11
CA ILE A 86 -1.58 -4.23 6.76
C ILE A 86 -0.92 -3.01 6.12
N VAL A 87 0.10 -3.24 5.30
CA VAL A 87 0.75 -2.19 4.51
C VAL A 87 0.37 -2.37 3.04
N ILE A 88 0.09 -1.29 2.35
CA ILE A 88 -0.14 -1.31 0.91
C ILE A 88 0.90 -0.40 0.28
N GLY A 89 1.76 -0.95 -0.59
CA GLY A 89 2.72 -0.15 -1.36
C GLY A 89 2.20 0.05 -2.79
N ILE A 90 2.12 1.30 -3.22
CA ILE A 90 1.63 1.64 -4.56
C ILE A 90 2.65 2.53 -5.25
N GLY A 91 3.24 2.08 -6.34
CA GLY A 91 4.22 2.90 -7.05
C GLY A 91 5.32 2.11 -7.69
N GLY A 92 6.50 2.73 -7.77
CA GLY A 92 7.68 2.14 -8.38
C GLY A 92 8.46 1.25 -7.44
N GLY A 93 9.59 0.73 -7.95
CA GLY A 93 10.40 -0.24 -7.22
C GLY A 93 10.83 0.20 -5.84
N LYS A 94 11.32 1.43 -5.70
CA LYS A 94 11.77 1.93 -4.40
C LYS A 94 10.65 2.03 -3.40
N THR A 95 9.47 2.47 -3.84
CA THR A 95 8.28 2.55 -3.00
C THR A 95 7.87 1.17 -2.52
N LEU A 96 7.84 0.21 -3.44
CA LEU A 96 7.43 -1.16 -3.13
C LEU A 96 8.42 -1.84 -2.21
N ASP A 97 9.72 -1.64 -2.43
CA ASP A 97 10.76 -2.19 -1.57
C ASP A 97 10.64 -1.65 -0.14
N THR A 98 10.36 -0.36 -0.01
CA THR A 98 10.16 0.26 1.30
C THR A 98 8.92 -0.31 1.99
N ALA A 99 7.82 -0.48 1.26
CA ALA A 99 6.61 -1.08 1.81
C ALA A 99 6.87 -2.51 2.31
N LYS A 100 7.61 -3.29 1.53
CA LYS A 100 7.98 -4.66 1.92
C LYS A 100 8.81 -4.67 3.20
N ALA A 101 9.78 -3.74 3.30
CA ALA A 101 10.65 -3.66 4.47
C ALA A 101 9.84 -3.26 5.72
N VAL A 102 8.96 -2.27 5.59
CA VAL A 102 8.10 -1.84 6.70
C VAL A 102 7.24 -3.02 7.18
N SER A 103 6.65 -3.73 6.25
CA SER A 103 5.84 -4.93 6.53
C SER A 103 6.67 -5.99 7.26
N PHE A 104 7.85 -6.27 6.73
CA PHE A 104 8.72 -7.31 7.29
C PHE A 104 9.13 -6.99 8.72
N TYR A 105 9.64 -5.77 8.95
CA TYR A 105 10.10 -5.38 10.28
C TYR A 105 8.98 -5.18 11.28
N SER A 106 7.78 -4.92 10.80
CA SER A 106 6.60 -4.73 11.67
C SER A 106 5.77 -6.01 11.81
N ASN A 107 6.15 -7.06 11.10
CA ASN A 107 5.50 -8.37 11.16
C ASN A 107 4.00 -8.30 10.82
N ILE A 108 3.68 -7.55 9.78
CA ILE A 108 2.31 -7.45 9.27
C ILE A 108 2.32 -7.72 7.75
N PRO A 109 1.20 -8.16 7.17
CA PRO A 109 1.15 -8.45 5.73
C PRO A 109 1.27 -7.19 4.87
N VAL A 110 1.61 -7.39 3.60
CA VAL A 110 1.75 -6.31 2.63
C VAL A 110 1.01 -6.65 1.33
N ILE A 111 0.41 -5.63 0.75
CA ILE A 111 -0.16 -5.69 -0.61
C ILE A 111 0.72 -4.82 -1.50
N ILE A 112 1.18 -5.37 -2.60
CA ILE A 112 2.05 -4.68 -3.53
C ILE A 112 1.28 -4.35 -4.81
N VAL A 113 1.26 -3.07 -5.16
CA VAL A 113 0.55 -2.57 -6.34
C VAL A 113 1.53 -1.84 -7.25
N PRO A 114 2.25 -2.55 -8.12
CA PRO A 114 3.15 -1.90 -9.07
C PRO A 114 2.33 -1.08 -10.07
N THR A 115 2.89 0.05 -10.47
CA THR A 115 2.23 0.91 -11.44
C THR A 115 3.03 0.93 -12.75
N ALA A 116 2.37 1.31 -13.84
CA ALA A 116 3.05 1.42 -15.13
C ALA A 116 4.19 2.45 -15.09
N ALA A 117 4.08 3.44 -14.24
CA ALA A 117 5.12 4.45 -14.08
C ALA A 117 6.38 3.90 -13.41
N SER A 118 6.32 2.68 -12.88
CA SER A 118 7.44 2.07 -12.18
C SER A 118 8.44 1.35 -13.08
N THR A 119 8.15 1.23 -14.35
CA THR A 119 9.03 0.51 -15.29
C THR A 119 10.20 1.35 -15.78
#